data_0e2051f7ff2d12d16b0a0bdc1cc6d585
#
_entry.id   0e2051f7ff2d12d16b0a0bdc1cc6d585
#
_cell.length_a   1.000
_cell.length_b   1.000
_cell.length_c   1.000
_cell.angle_alpha   90.00
_cell.angle_beta   90.00
_cell.angle_gamma   90.00
#
_symmetry.space_group_name_H-M   'P 1'
#
loop_
_entity.id
_entity.type
_entity.pdbx_description
1 polymer ?
#
loop_
_entity_poly.entity_id
_entity_poly.type
_entity_poly.pdbx_seq_one_letter_code
_entity_poly.pdbx_strand_id
1 'polypeptide(L)'
;MNTKHIILIACAALLGATQANAQGQDLSILTANTDARTAAMGNASAAAEGMYLYNNPAAFFATDKKFTADASASLFEKAEGADGTFGIYALSAGYKLAKRHAVFAGFRYAGGLSLKGSDLLGNPTKDYKPYNWTLDLGYTYF
;
A
#
# COMPACT_ATOMS: atom_id res chain seq x y z
N MET A 1 -23.74 -15.90 -22.75
CA MET A 1 -22.61 -16.21 -21.85
C MET A 1 -23.06 -15.86 -20.42
N ASN A 2 -22.99 -16.79 -19.52
CA ASN A 2 -23.56 -16.62 -18.17
C ASN A 2 -22.70 -15.64 -17.35
N THR A 3 -23.31 -14.68 -16.63
CA THR A 3 -22.62 -13.65 -15.82
C THR A 3 -21.56 -14.26 -14.88
N LYS A 4 -21.81 -15.49 -14.40
CA LYS A 4 -20.86 -16.24 -13.57
C LYS A 4 -19.55 -16.56 -14.30
N HIS A 5 -19.61 -16.87 -15.60
CA HIS A 5 -18.40 -17.14 -16.39
C HIS A 5 -17.62 -15.88 -16.71
N ILE A 6 -18.29 -14.73 -16.86
CA ILE A 6 -17.65 -13.44 -17.08
C ILE A 6 -16.85 -13.04 -15.84
N ILE A 7 -17.43 -13.19 -14.65
CA ILE A 7 -16.76 -12.90 -13.38
C ILE A 7 -15.56 -13.84 -13.16
N LEU A 8 -15.72 -15.13 -13.47
CA LEU A 8 -14.63 -16.11 -13.33
C LEU A 8 -13.46 -15.79 -14.27
N ILE A 9 -13.76 -15.44 -15.53
CA ILE A 9 -12.74 -15.05 -16.52
C ILE A 9 -12.06 -13.73 -16.12
N ALA A 10 -12.80 -12.76 -15.62
CA ALA A 10 -12.25 -11.50 -15.14
C ALA A 10 -11.32 -11.71 -13.93
N CYS A 11 -11.71 -12.57 -12.97
CA CYS A 11 -10.85 -12.94 -11.84
C CYS A 11 -9.60 -13.71 -12.29
N ALA A 12 -9.74 -14.64 -13.25
CA ALA A 12 -8.60 -15.38 -13.79
C ALA A 12 -7.64 -14.49 -14.59
N ALA A 13 -8.16 -13.50 -15.33
CA ALA A 13 -7.36 -12.53 -16.06
C ALA A 13 -6.58 -11.59 -15.10
N LEU A 14 -7.20 -11.19 -13.98
CA LEU A 14 -6.53 -10.40 -12.94
C LEU A 14 -5.41 -11.19 -12.25
N LEU A 15 -5.60 -12.50 -12.03
CA LEU A 15 -4.58 -13.37 -11.44
C LEU A 15 -3.46 -13.72 -12.42
N GLY A 16 -3.75 -13.76 -13.73
CA GLY A 16 -2.76 -14.05 -14.78
C GLY A 16 -1.91 -12.86 -15.21
N ALA A 17 -2.29 -11.63 -14.84
CA ALA A 17 -1.55 -10.43 -15.20
C ALA A 17 -0.31 -10.16 -14.30
N THR A 18 -0.09 -10.94 -13.26
CA THR A 18 1.10 -10.85 -12.43
C THR A 18 2.27 -11.56 -13.14
N GLN A 19 2.85 -10.93 -14.14
CA GLN A 19 4.23 -11.19 -14.52
C GLN A 19 5.08 -10.71 -13.35
N ALA A 20 5.33 -11.60 -12.41
CA ALA A 20 6.24 -11.35 -11.32
C ALA A 20 7.66 -11.23 -11.90
N ASN A 21 8.07 -10.03 -12.24
CA ASN A 21 9.48 -9.72 -12.40
C ASN A 21 10.11 -9.73 -11.00
N ALA A 22 10.33 -10.94 -10.48
CA ALA A 22 10.86 -11.20 -9.15
C ALA A 22 12.38 -10.97 -9.08
N GLN A 23 12.90 -9.97 -9.76
CA GLN A 23 14.29 -9.57 -9.63
C GLN A 23 14.39 -8.42 -8.63
N GLY A 24 14.57 -8.76 -7.35
CA GLY A 24 15.02 -7.82 -6.32
C GLY A 24 14.00 -6.77 -5.89
N GLN A 25 12.72 -6.97 -6.09
CA GLN A 25 11.71 -6.06 -5.54
C GLN A 25 11.53 -6.34 -4.06
N ASP A 26 11.89 -5.34 -3.25
CA ASP A 26 11.59 -5.35 -1.83
C ASP A 26 10.09 -5.21 -1.61
N LEU A 27 9.44 -6.26 -1.11
CA LEU A 27 8.02 -6.27 -0.78
C LEU A 27 7.74 -5.64 0.60
N SER A 28 8.70 -4.98 1.20
CA SER A 28 8.57 -4.32 2.51
C SER A 28 7.42 -3.30 2.54
N ILE A 29 7.06 -2.70 1.40
CA ILE A 29 5.89 -1.82 1.30
C ILE A 29 4.58 -2.50 1.71
N LEU A 30 4.46 -3.83 1.56
CA LEU A 30 3.26 -4.58 1.94
C LEU A 30 3.17 -4.77 3.46
N THR A 31 4.31 -4.84 4.13
CA THR A 31 4.42 -5.06 5.58
C THR A 31 4.69 -3.78 6.36
N ALA A 32 5.13 -2.72 5.67
CA ALA A 32 5.38 -1.44 6.31
C ALA A 32 4.08 -0.84 6.85
N ASN A 33 4.15 -0.30 8.07
CA ASN A 33 3.04 0.45 8.61
C ASN A 33 2.88 1.76 7.81
N THR A 34 1.73 1.90 7.17
CA THR A 34 1.40 3.05 6.33
C THR A 34 0.63 4.14 7.07
N ASP A 35 0.24 3.88 8.31
CA ASP A 35 -0.51 4.81 9.14
C ASP A 35 0.39 5.42 10.23
N ALA A 36 0.66 6.72 10.10
CA ALA A 36 1.50 7.45 11.04
C ALA A 36 0.99 7.39 12.49
N ARG A 37 -0.35 7.37 12.70
CA ARG A 37 -0.96 7.24 14.03
C ARG A 37 -0.65 5.88 14.62
N THR A 38 -0.88 4.82 13.87
CA THR A 38 -0.63 3.44 14.29
C THR A 38 0.85 3.21 14.55
N ALA A 39 1.74 3.78 13.71
CA ALA A 39 3.18 3.74 13.94
C ALA A 39 3.57 4.40 15.26
N ALA A 40 3.01 5.55 15.57
CA ALA A 40 3.26 6.26 16.84
C ALA A 40 2.74 5.48 18.08
N MET A 41 1.73 4.63 17.90
CA MET A 41 1.20 3.75 18.95
C MET A 41 1.91 2.39 19.03
N GLY A 42 3.10 2.24 18.45
CA GLY A 42 3.84 0.98 18.45
C GLY A 42 3.18 -0.13 17.63
N ASN A 43 2.55 0.23 16.52
CA ASN A 43 1.81 -0.68 15.62
C ASN A 43 0.51 -1.29 16.22
N ALA A 44 -0.05 -0.67 17.24
CA ALA A 44 -1.34 -1.08 17.82
C ALA A 44 -2.49 -0.64 16.91
N SER A 45 -2.82 -1.44 15.91
CA SER A 45 -3.76 -1.09 14.84
C SER A 45 -5.19 -1.62 15.04
N ALA A 46 -5.41 -2.57 15.95
CA ALA A 46 -6.69 -3.29 16.06
C ALA A 46 -7.90 -2.38 16.35
N ALA A 47 -7.69 -1.31 17.10
CA ALA A 47 -8.74 -0.33 17.45
C ALA A 47 -8.45 1.07 16.88
N ALA A 48 -7.50 1.21 15.96
CA ALA A 48 -7.16 2.50 15.39
C ALA A 48 -8.29 2.99 14.47
N GLU A 49 -8.66 4.25 14.64
CA GLU A 49 -9.55 4.94 13.71
C GLU A 49 -8.76 5.45 12.51
N GLY A 50 -9.34 5.28 11.31
CA GLY A 50 -8.72 5.67 10.05
C GLY A 50 -7.86 4.58 9.44
N MET A 51 -7.48 4.77 8.18
CA MET A 51 -6.70 3.80 7.39
C MET A 51 -7.22 2.36 7.53
N TYR A 52 -8.55 2.20 7.59
CA TYR A 52 -9.22 0.93 7.91
C TYR A 52 -8.80 -0.22 7.01
N LEU A 53 -8.56 0.04 5.71
CA LEU A 53 -8.08 -0.98 4.77
C LEU A 53 -6.78 -1.62 5.25
N TYR A 54 -5.87 -0.83 5.81
CA TYR A 54 -4.52 -1.27 6.20
C TYR A 54 -4.41 -1.69 7.66
N ASN A 55 -5.28 -1.15 8.51
CA ASN A 55 -5.28 -1.44 9.94
C ASN A 55 -6.26 -2.58 10.27
N ASN A 56 -7.55 -2.24 10.35
CA ASN A 56 -8.61 -3.19 10.67
C ASN A 56 -9.89 -2.80 9.93
N PRO A 57 -10.20 -3.41 8.79
CA PRO A 57 -11.41 -3.11 8.03
C PRO A 57 -12.71 -3.32 8.81
N ALA A 58 -12.74 -4.25 9.76
CA ALA A 58 -13.93 -4.51 10.59
C ALA A 58 -14.23 -3.34 11.55
N ALA A 59 -13.21 -2.60 12.01
CA ALA A 59 -13.40 -1.44 12.87
C ALA A 59 -14.20 -0.32 12.20
N PHE A 60 -14.26 -0.28 10.88
CA PHE A 60 -15.10 0.69 10.16
C PHE A 60 -16.58 0.53 10.50
N PHE A 61 -17.06 -0.69 10.80
CA PHE A 61 -18.46 -0.91 11.18
C PHE A 61 -18.80 -0.33 12.56
N ALA A 62 -17.83 -0.13 13.43
CA ALA A 62 -18.04 0.51 14.73
C ALA A 62 -18.31 2.02 14.62
N THR A 63 -18.08 2.61 13.45
CA THR A 63 -18.36 4.03 13.21
C THR A 63 -19.73 4.23 12.58
N ASP A 64 -20.35 5.39 12.81
CA ASP A 64 -21.60 5.78 12.14
C ASP A 64 -21.39 6.29 10.71
N LYS A 65 -20.13 6.45 10.31
CA LYS A 65 -19.77 6.96 8.99
C LYS A 65 -20.08 5.94 7.90
N LYS A 66 -20.67 6.39 6.81
CA LYS A 66 -20.93 5.58 5.61
C LYS A 66 -19.74 5.56 4.64
N PHE A 67 -18.91 6.60 4.70
CA PHE A 67 -17.73 6.78 3.86
C PHE A 67 -16.55 7.19 4.73
N THR A 68 -15.35 6.70 4.38
CA THR A 68 -14.07 7.16 4.93
C THR A 68 -13.09 7.39 3.79
N ALA A 69 -12.24 8.40 3.97
CA ALA A 69 -11.07 8.63 3.12
C ALA A 69 -9.94 9.11 4.01
N ASP A 70 -8.81 8.45 3.88
CA ASP A 70 -7.66 8.65 4.75
C ASP A 70 -6.38 8.76 3.91
N ALA A 71 -5.46 9.61 4.35
CA ALA A 71 -4.14 9.76 3.75
C ALA A 71 -3.07 9.76 4.84
N SER A 72 -1.94 9.16 4.55
CA SER A 72 -0.78 9.14 5.44
C SER A 72 0.51 9.26 4.66
N ALA A 73 1.52 9.87 5.28
CA ALA A 73 2.88 9.96 4.76
C ALA A 73 3.87 9.68 5.89
N SER A 74 4.78 8.75 5.66
CA SER A 74 5.89 8.44 6.56
C SER A 74 7.19 8.77 5.84
N LEU A 75 7.97 9.68 6.40
CA LEU A 75 9.27 10.08 5.87
C LEU A 75 10.36 9.50 6.79
N PHE A 76 11.40 8.97 6.20
CA PHE A 76 12.52 8.37 6.89
C PHE A 76 13.74 9.27 6.79
N GLU A 77 14.62 9.19 7.78
CA GLU A 77 15.87 9.91 7.74
C GLU A 77 16.70 9.55 6.52
N LYS A 78 17.46 10.52 6.04
CA LYS A 78 18.35 10.35 4.90
C LYS A 78 19.41 9.29 5.23
N ALA A 79 19.47 8.25 4.40
CA ALA A 79 20.52 7.25 4.51
C ALA A 79 21.88 7.84 4.08
N GLU A 80 22.96 7.47 4.77
CA GLU A 80 24.31 7.87 4.43
C GLU A 80 24.67 7.37 3.02
N GLY A 81 25.19 8.24 2.17
CA GLY A 81 25.53 7.90 0.78
C GLY A 81 24.38 7.92 -0.23
N ALA A 82 23.16 8.22 0.21
CA ALA A 82 22.00 8.37 -0.68
C ALA A 82 21.60 9.84 -0.84
N ASP A 83 21.10 10.21 -2.00
CA ASP A 83 20.46 11.49 -2.23
C ASP A 83 18.93 11.34 -2.16
N GLY A 84 18.25 12.37 -1.64
CA GLY A 84 16.79 12.33 -1.42
C GLY A 84 16.38 11.75 -0.08
N THR A 85 15.08 11.72 0.16
CA THR A 85 14.46 11.21 1.39
C THR A 85 13.51 10.07 1.01
N PHE A 86 13.70 8.91 1.62
CA PHE A 86 12.76 7.80 1.43
C PHE A 86 11.45 8.12 2.12
N GLY A 87 10.34 7.92 1.41
CA GLY A 87 9.00 8.11 1.95
C GLY A 87 8.05 7.00 1.54
N ILE A 88 7.11 6.71 2.42
CA ILE A 88 5.96 5.85 2.15
C ILE A 88 4.72 6.72 2.24
N TYR A 89 3.95 6.74 1.17
CA TYR A 89 2.69 7.48 1.05
C TYR A 89 1.56 6.49 0.87
N ALA A 90 0.47 6.68 1.60
CA ALA A 90 -0.70 5.83 1.53
C ALA A 90 -1.97 6.65 1.44
N LEU A 91 -2.88 6.21 0.59
CA LEU A 91 -4.24 6.69 0.48
C LEU A 91 -5.18 5.51 0.65
N SER A 92 -6.28 5.69 1.35
CA SER A 92 -7.34 4.69 1.39
C SER A 92 -8.71 5.34 1.41
N ALA A 93 -9.69 4.65 0.85
CA ALA A 93 -11.09 5.01 0.92
C ALA A 93 -11.93 3.77 1.21
N GLY A 94 -13.00 3.94 1.97
CA GLY A 94 -13.94 2.88 2.30
C GLY A 94 -15.38 3.35 2.20
N TYR A 95 -16.25 2.44 1.79
CA TYR A 95 -17.68 2.72 1.66
C TYR A 95 -18.52 1.53 2.16
N LYS A 96 -19.47 1.82 3.06
CA LYS A 96 -20.47 0.84 3.53
C LYS A 96 -21.57 0.69 2.48
N LEU A 97 -21.60 -0.45 1.81
CA LEU A 97 -22.65 -0.81 0.85
C LEU A 97 -23.97 -1.11 1.58
N ALA A 98 -23.87 -1.78 2.73
CA ALA A 98 -25.00 -2.17 3.57
C ALA A 98 -24.57 -2.25 5.04
N LYS A 99 -25.49 -2.60 5.92
CA LYS A 99 -25.22 -2.71 7.37
C LYS A 99 -24.06 -3.67 7.73
N ARG A 100 -23.79 -4.65 6.88
CA ARG A 100 -22.78 -5.70 7.10
C ARG A 100 -21.74 -5.80 5.99
N HIS A 101 -21.76 -4.92 5.01
CA HIS A 101 -20.91 -5.01 3.83
C HIS A 101 -20.18 -3.69 3.60
N ALA A 102 -18.87 -3.73 3.52
CA ALA A 102 -18.07 -2.57 3.13
C ALA A 102 -17.00 -2.97 2.12
N VAL A 103 -16.68 -2.02 1.24
CA VAL A 103 -15.61 -2.13 0.24
C VAL A 103 -14.60 -1.05 0.50
N PHE A 104 -13.36 -1.36 0.14
CA PHE A 104 -12.23 -0.45 0.29
C PHE A 104 -11.39 -0.45 -0.98
N ALA A 105 -10.79 0.70 -1.25
CA ALA A 105 -9.74 0.85 -2.23
C ALA A 105 -8.59 1.63 -1.60
N GLY A 106 -7.35 1.29 -1.96
CA GLY A 106 -6.18 1.97 -1.46
C GLY A 106 -5.05 1.97 -2.46
N PHE A 107 -4.15 2.92 -2.28
CA PHE A 107 -2.94 3.07 -3.06
C PHE A 107 -1.79 3.39 -2.11
N ARG A 108 -0.67 2.71 -2.30
CA ARG A 108 0.58 2.99 -1.58
C ARG A 108 1.70 3.22 -2.58
N TYR A 109 2.55 4.15 -2.25
CA TYR A 109 3.78 4.45 -2.99
C TYR A 109 4.95 4.57 -2.01
N ALA A 110 6.05 3.93 -2.33
CA ALA A 110 7.30 4.06 -1.61
C ALA A 110 8.42 4.45 -2.59
N GLY A 111 9.19 5.46 -2.24
CA GLY A 111 10.27 5.96 -3.09
C GLY A 111 10.87 7.25 -2.58
N GLY A 112 11.62 7.93 -3.44
CA GLY A 112 12.24 9.21 -3.12
C GLY A 112 13.74 9.14 -2.88
N LEU A 113 14.34 7.92 -2.82
CA LEU A 113 15.77 7.71 -2.74
C LEU A 113 16.41 7.74 -4.14
N SER A 114 17.61 8.29 -4.22
CA SER A 114 18.51 8.17 -5.36
C SER A 114 19.86 7.62 -4.88
N LEU A 115 20.22 6.45 -5.36
CA LEU A 115 21.47 5.79 -5.04
C LEU A 115 22.46 6.04 -6.20
N LYS A 116 23.64 6.57 -5.87
CA LYS A 116 24.69 6.80 -6.88
C LYS A 116 25.24 5.46 -7.33
N GLY A 117 25.16 5.22 -8.64
CA GLY A 117 25.78 4.05 -9.25
C GLY A 117 27.26 4.28 -9.48
N SER A 118 28.09 3.25 -9.25
CA SER A 118 29.49 3.20 -9.68
C SER A 118 29.81 1.85 -10.31
N ASP A 119 30.75 1.83 -11.26
CA ASP A 119 31.27 0.59 -11.82
C ASP A 119 32.32 -0.06 -10.89
N LEU A 120 32.82 -1.22 -11.28
CA LEU A 120 33.85 -1.94 -10.53
C LEU A 120 35.21 -1.18 -10.44
N LEU A 121 35.40 -0.16 -11.25
CA LEU A 121 36.57 0.70 -11.27
C LEU A 121 36.35 1.99 -10.47
N GLY A 122 35.16 2.19 -9.89
CA GLY A 122 34.82 3.39 -9.13
C GLY A 122 34.35 4.58 -9.98
N ASN A 123 34.14 4.42 -11.29
CA ASN A 123 33.61 5.48 -12.12
C ASN A 123 32.11 5.65 -11.90
N PRO A 124 31.58 6.88 -11.86
CA PRO A 124 30.17 7.13 -11.68
C PRO A 124 29.36 6.56 -12.87
N THR A 125 28.33 5.81 -12.56
CA THR A 125 27.37 5.29 -13.53
C THR A 125 26.00 5.95 -13.31
N LYS A 126 24.96 5.42 -13.94
CA LYS A 126 23.60 5.93 -13.81
C LYS A 126 23.08 5.73 -12.39
N ASP A 127 22.48 6.77 -11.83
CA ASP A 127 21.81 6.70 -10.53
C ASP A 127 20.63 5.73 -10.58
N TYR A 128 20.49 4.95 -9.53
CA TYR A 128 19.36 4.07 -9.32
C TYR A 128 18.34 4.71 -8.38
N LYS A 129 17.09 4.79 -8.82
CA LYS A 129 15.96 5.35 -8.06
C LYS A 129 14.93 4.27 -7.79
N PRO A 130 15.07 3.53 -6.68
CA PRO A 130 14.10 2.49 -6.33
C PRO A 130 12.74 3.12 -5.99
N TYR A 131 11.68 2.53 -6.51
CA TYR A 131 10.32 2.86 -6.14
C TYR A 131 9.44 1.61 -6.19
N ASN A 132 8.42 1.59 -5.35
CA ASN A 132 7.38 0.59 -5.33
C ASN A 132 6.02 1.25 -5.22
N TRP A 133 5.01 0.62 -5.79
CA TRP A 133 3.63 1.05 -5.58
C TRP A 133 2.70 -0.16 -5.52
N THR A 134 1.59 -0.03 -4.82
CA THR A 134 0.54 -1.04 -4.74
C THR A 134 -0.82 -0.40 -4.93
N LEU A 135 -1.72 -1.16 -5.56
CA LEU A 135 -3.14 -0.88 -5.59
C LEU A 135 -3.85 -1.98 -4.80
N ASP A 136 -4.55 -1.60 -3.77
CA ASP A 136 -5.14 -2.52 -2.81
C ASP A 136 -6.67 -2.43 -2.87
N LEU A 137 -7.34 -3.57 -2.93
CA LEU A 137 -8.79 -3.66 -2.87
C LEU A 137 -9.18 -4.54 -1.68
N GLY A 138 -10.16 -4.10 -0.92
CA GLY A 138 -10.64 -4.81 0.25
C GLY A 138 -12.15 -4.95 0.27
N TYR A 139 -12.60 -6.05 0.80
CA TYR A 139 -14.00 -6.28 1.14
C TYR A 139 -14.07 -6.85 2.54
N THR A 140 -15.00 -6.35 3.34
CA THR A 140 -15.24 -6.89 4.67
C THR A 140 -16.74 -7.14 4.88
N TYR A 141 -17.01 -8.21 5.61
CA TYR A 141 -18.33 -8.61 6.07
C TYR A 141 -18.33 -8.67 7.59
N PHE A 142 -19.36 -8.10 8.23
CA PHE A 142 -19.52 -8.02 9.68
C PHE A 142 -20.77 -8.80 10.16
#